data_983ddb6cae9185317b28d2c2b1957f0b
#
_entry.id   983ddb6cae9185317b28d2c2b1957f0b
#
_cell.length_a   1.000
_cell.length_b   1.000
_cell.length_c   1.000
_cell.angle_alpha   90.00
_cell.angle_beta   90.00
_cell.angle_gamma   90.00
#
_symmetry.space_group_name_H-M   'P 1'
#
loop_
_entity.id
_entity.type
_entity.pdbx_description
1 polymer ?
#
loop_
_entity_poly.entity_id
_entity_poly.type
_entity_poly.pdbx_seq_one_letter_code
_entity_poly.pdbx_strand_id
1 'polypeptide(L)'
;GSGKRNAHLTAIAPNASSGVILGTSPSIEPLKANAYTHRTRAGSFLVKNKYLEQLLESKDMNNDSIWSSIITNKGSVQHLSFLTEGEKSIYKTADELDQNWVVQHAGDRQKYICQGQSVNLFFPAGANKSYVNKVHLRAWSHGLKGLYYLRTEAKSRAENVSEKVERVALQSDTSTIVYTKPNCPFCQLAKEELKLRGIPYDEINLEEIGKTAREVTGRKGVKTVPQIYLQGEYVGGYEELMELFDKTEIEESEDCKACEG
;
A
#
# COMPACT_ATOMS: atom_id res chain seq x y z
N GLY A 1 -22.04 48.64 4.00
CA GLY A 1 -21.75 47.27 4.44
C GLY A 1 -21.12 46.52 3.31
N SER A 2 -19.91 46.02 3.49
CA SER A 2 -19.23 45.11 2.56
C SER A 2 -19.91 43.76 2.59
N GLY A 3 -20.94 43.58 1.77
CA GLY A 3 -21.59 42.29 1.59
C GLY A 3 -20.59 41.25 1.06
N LYS A 4 -20.49 40.07 1.72
CA LYS A 4 -19.76 38.93 1.18
C LYS A 4 -20.55 38.33 0.03
N ARG A 5 -19.89 38.10 -1.09
CA ARG A 5 -20.55 37.53 -2.28
C ARG A 5 -20.92 36.07 -2.11
N ASN A 6 -20.16 35.32 -1.29
CA ASN A 6 -20.32 33.88 -1.12
C ASN A 6 -21.06 33.56 0.18
N ALA A 7 -22.01 32.61 0.14
CA ALA A 7 -22.74 32.16 1.31
C ALA A 7 -21.83 31.35 2.27
N HIS A 8 -20.81 30.65 1.74
CA HIS A 8 -19.85 29.84 2.48
C HIS A 8 -18.44 30.23 2.10
N LEU A 9 -17.55 30.33 3.10
CA LEU A 9 -16.19 30.81 2.92
C LEU A 9 -15.13 29.75 3.28
N THR A 10 -15.46 28.81 4.17
CA THR A 10 -14.51 27.82 4.69
C THR A 10 -15.08 26.42 4.66
N ALA A 11 -14.26 25.49 4.23
CA ALA A 11 -14.52 24.04 4.25
C ALA A 11 -13.21 23.29 4.44
N ILE A 12 -13.26 22.06 4.94
CA ILE A 12 -12.13 21.13 4.94
C ILE A 12 -12.46 20.02 3.96
N ALA A 13 -11.79 20.09 2.79
CA ALA A 13 -11.91 19.09 1.73
C ALA A 13 -10.76 18.06 1.80
N PRO A 14 -10.92 16.85 1.24
CA PRO A 14 -9.82 15.93 1.07
C PRO A 14 -8.85 16.43 0.00
N ASN A 15 -7.53 16.35 0.27
CA ASN A 15 -6.48 16.88 -0.60
C ASN A 15 -5.46 15.78 -0.97
N ALA A 16 -5.93 14.64 -1.47
CA ALA A 16 -5.11 13.46 -1.71
C ALA A 16 -3.87 13.76 -2.59
N SER A 17 -4.07 14.35 -3.77
CA SER A 17 -2.97 14.66 -4.70
C SER A 17 -2.09 15.80 -4.19
N SER A 18 -2.69 16.88 -3.70
CA SER A 18 -1.96 18.04 -3.16
C SER A 18 -1.12 17.65 -1.93
N GLY A 19 -1.63 16.77 -1.08
CA GLY A 19 -0.90 16.26 0.08
C GLY A 19 0.38 15.52 -0.32
N VAL A 20 0.32 14.67 -1.35
CA VAL A 20 1.50 13.97 -1.87
C VAL A 20 2.52 14.94 -2.45
N ILE A 21 2.08 15.91 -3.26
CA ILE A 21 2.97 16.92 -3.88
C ILE A 21 3.69 17.75 -2.81
N LEU A 22 2.99 18.13 -1.75
CA LEU A 22 3.54 18.95 -0.67
C LEU A 22 4.26 18.15 0.41
N GLY A 23 4.27 16.83 0.33
CA GLY A 23 4.85 15.95 1.36
C GLY A 23 4.20 16.10 2.74
N THR A 24 2.87 16.24 2.76
CA THR A 24 2.08 16.38 3.98
C THR A 24 0.89 15.42 3.97
N SER A 25 0.12 15.40 5.06
CA SER A 25 -1.11 14.60 5.14
C SER A 25 -2.12 15.05 4.07
N PRO A 26 -2.81 14.12 3.40
CA PRO A 26 -3.86 14.43 2.44
C PRO A 26 -5.15 14.93 3.10
N SER A 27 -5.21 14.96 4.40
CA SER A 27 -6.38 15.31 5.19
C SER A 27 -5.98 15.98 6.50
N ILE A 28 -6.97 16.34 7.31
CA ILE A 28 -6.74 16.95 8.64
C ILE A 28 -6.57 15.93 9.76
N GLU A 29 -6.83 14.65 9.45
CA GLU A 29 -6.63 13.54 10.37
C GLU A 29 -5.15 13.14 10.47
N PRO A 30 -4.80 12.32 11.49
CA PRO A 30 -3.49 11.70 11.59
C PRO A 30 -3.14 10.86 10.37
N LEU A 31 -1.85 10.70 10.10
CA LEU A 31 -1.36 9.87 9.00
C LEU A 31 -1.81 8.41 9.17
N LYS A 32 -2.26 7.81 8.08
CA LYS A 32 -2.63 6.39 8.04
C LYS A 32 -1.40 5.48 8.23
N ALA A 33 -0.24 5.90 7.75
CA ALA A 33 1.01 5.17 7.82
C ALA A 33 2.19 6.14 7.78
N ASN A 34 3.29 5.84 8.49
CA ASN A 34 4.52 6.63 8.43
C ASN A 34 5.37 6.31 7.19
N ALA A 35 5.15 5.15 6.57
CA ALA A 35 5.73 4.80 5.27
C ALA A 35 4.76 3.92 4.50
N TYR A 36 4.70 4.13 3.19
CA TYR A 36 3.86 3.32 2.29
C TYR A 36 4.35 3.41 0.84
N THR A 37 4.04 2.39 0.06
CA THR A 37 4.34 2.40 -1.37
C THR A 37 3.21 3.11 -2.13
N HIS A 38 3.55 4.20 -2.80
CA HIS A 38 2.65 4.92 -3.69
C HIS A 38 2.86 4.42 -5.12
N ARG A 39 1.81 3.82 -5.70
CA ARG A 39 1.82 3.30 -7.06
C ARG A 39 1.22 4.32 -8.03
N THR A 40 1.96 4.62 -9.08
CA THR A 40 1.52 5.48 -10.18
C THR A 40 1.73 4.76 -11.51
N ARG A 41 1.23 5.34 -12.60
CA ARG A 41 1.53 4.84 -13.95
C ARG A 41 3.03 4.89 -14.31
N ALA A 42 3.79 5.73 -13.66
CA ALA A 42 5.23 5.90 -13.87
C ALA A 42 6.09 4.99 -12.97
N GLY A 43 5.48 4.20 -12.08
CA GLY A 43 6.19 3.31 -11.16
C GLY A 43 5.70 3.36 -9.73
N SER A 44 6.38 2.64 -8.87
CA SER A 44 6.12 2.57 -7.44
C SER A 44 7.16 3.39 -6.69
N PHE A 45 6.71 4.26 -5.79
CA PHE A 45 7.57 5.15 -5.01
C PHE A 45 7.33 4.92 -3.52
N LEU A 46 8.41 4.82 -2.76
CA LEU A 46 8.33 4.80 -1.30
C LEU A 46 8.10 6.22 -0.78
N VAL A 47 6.95 6.42 -0.14
CA VAL A 47 6.63 7.68 0.55
C VAL A 47 6.92 7.50 2.03
N LYS A 48 7.75 8.38 2.58
CA LYS A 48 8.21 8.37 3.97
C LYS A 48 7.70 9.60 4.70
N ASN A 49 7.40 9.45 5.99
CA ASN A 49 7.17 10.60 6.86
C ASN A 49 8.52 11.33 7.10
N LYS A 50 8.66 12.52 6.55
CA LYS A 50 9.91 13.30 6.60
C LYS A 50 10.41 13.60 8.03
N TYR A 51 9.51 13.73 8.99
CA TYR A 51 9.89 14.00 10.38
C TYR A 51 10.39 12.73 11.08
N LEU A 52 9.81 11.58 10.75
CA LEU A 52 10.32 10.29 11.20
C LEU A 52 11.68 10.01 10.56
N GLU A 53 11.86 10.32 9.28
CA GLU A 53 13.14 10.18 8.60
C GLU A 53 14.25 10.98 9.29
N GLN A 54 14.01 12.24 9.61
CA GLN A 54 14.94 13.08 10.38
C GLN A 54 15.25 12.50 11.76
N LEU A 55 14.25 11.94 12.46
CA LEU A 55 14.47 11.28 13.74
C LEU A 55 15.35 10.03 13.58
N LEU A 56 15.09 9.19 12.57
CA LEU A 56 15.89 8.00 12.29
C LEU A 56 17.33 8.36 11.89
N GLU A 57 17.52 9.44 11.13
CA GLU A 57 18.85 9.98 10.82
C GLU A 57 19.61 10.39 12.08
N SER A 58 18.96 11.12 12.98
CA SER A 58 19.57 11.55 14.25
C SER A 58 20.00 10.40 15.16
N LYS A 59 19.49 9.19 14.89
CA LYS A 59 19.78 7.96 15.64
C LYS A 59 20.66 6.98 14.87
N ASP A 60 21.16 7.36 13.69
CA ASP A 60 21.89 6.48 12.75
C ASP A 60 21.12 5.21 12.35
N MET A 61 19.77 5.31 12.35
CA MET A 61 18.86 4.20 12.04
C MET A 61 18.07 4.40 10.74
N ASN A 62 18.43 5.39 9.91
CA ASN A 62 17.76 5.63 8.62
C ASN A 62 18.33 4.67 7.54
N ASN A 63 17.81 3.46 7.52
CA ASN A 63 18.20 2.43 6.54
C ASN A 63 16.98 1.66 6.00
N ASP A 64 17.17 0.98 4.87
CA ASP A 64 16.08 0.29 4.15
C ASP A 64 15.45 -0.85 4.96
N SER A 65 16.21 -1.50 5.83
CA SER A 65 15.69 -2.56 6.71
C SER A 65 14.65 -2.00 7.69
N ILE A 66 14.92 -0.85 8.29
CA ILE A 66 13.98 -0.18 9.22
C ILE A 66 12.73 0.28 8.45
N TRP A 67 12.88 0.89 7.27
CA TRP A 67 11.72 1.28 6.46
C TRP A 67 10.88 0.11 5.99
N SER A 68 11.52 -0.99 5.59
CA SER A 68 10.82 -2.23 5.24
C SER A 68 10.04 -2.80 6.44
N SER A 69 10.64 -2.77 7.63
CA SER A 69 9.99 -3.17 8.88
C SER A 69 8.76 -2.30 9.20
N ILE A 70 8.87 -0.97 9.02
CA ILE A 70 7.74 -0.04 9.22
C ILE A 70 6.60 -0.35 8.24
N ILE A 71 6.90 -0.55 6.95
CA ILE A 71 5.90 -0.90 5.93
C ILE A 71 5.21 -2.22 6.26
N THR A 72 5.98 -3.23 6.63
CA THR A 72 5.51 -4.54 7.06
C THR A 72 4.53 -4.44 8.23
N ASN A 73 4.81 -3.54 9.16
CA ASN A 73 3.92 -3.24 10.30
C ASN A 73 2.89 -2.14 9.97
N LYS A 74 2.40 -2.07 8.73
CA LYS A 74 1.35 -1.14 8.27
C LYS A 74 1.67 0.34 8.52
N GLY A 75 2.93 0.70 8.51
CA GLY A 75 3.41 2.06 8.76
C GLY A 75 3.52 2.41 10.25
N SER A 76 3.34 1.47 11.17
CA SER A 76 3.54 1.64 12.60
C SER A 76 5.02 1.64 12.98
N VAL A 77 5.36 2.40 14.00
CA VAL A 77 6.70 2.43 14.62
C VAL A 77 6.73 1.78 16.00
N GLN A 78 5.59 1.24 16.49
CA GLN A 78 5.46 0.77 17.87
C GLN A 78 6.37 -0.43 18.18
N HIS A 79 6.75 -1.21 17.18
CA HIS A 79 7.64 -2.37 17.28
C HIS A 79 9.14 -2.00 17.38
N LEU A 80 9.51 -0.75 17.08
CA LEU A 80 10.90 -0.31 17.09
C LEU A 80 11.39 -0.08 18.52
N SER A 81 12.24 -0.97 19.01
CA SER A 81 12.70 -0.96 20.42
C SER A 81 13.64 0.21 20.75
N PHE A 82 14.32 0.78 19.76
CA PHE A 82 15.25 1.89 19.94
C PHE A 82 14.56 3.26 20.04
N LEU A 83 13.25 3.33 19.77
CA LEU A 83 12.45 4.54 19.98
C LEU A 83 11.91 4.58 21.41
N THR A 84 11.97 5.74 22.02
CA THR A 84 11.34 6.00 23.32
C THR A 84 9.82 5.99 23.21
N GLU A 85 9.11 5.75 24.31
CA GLU A 85 7.64 5.77 24.33
C GLU A 85 7.06 7.15 23.92
N GLY A 86 7.77 8.24 24.23
CA GLY A 86 7.41 9.59 23.79
C GLY A 86 7.48 9.71 22.25
N GLU A 87 8.57 9.24 21.65
CA GLU A 87 8.73 9.24 20.18
C GLU A 87 7.69 8.34 19.51
N LYS A 88 7.48 7.13 20.01
CA LYS A 88 6.43 6.23 19.49
C LYS A 88 5.04 6.88 19.58
N SER A 89 4.76 7.62 20.64
CA SER A 89 3.49 8.32 20.83
C SER A 89 3.24 9.40 19.77
N ILE A 90 4.30 10.10 19.33
CA ILE A 90 4.23 11.15 18.30
C ILE A 90 3.91 10.55 16.92
N TYR A 91 4.47 9.38 16.62
CA TYR A 91 4.34 8.74 15.29
C TYR A 91 3.28 7.63 15.25
N LYS A 92 2.30 7.66 16.16
CA LYS A 92 1.13 6.78 16.07
C LYS A 92 0.38 7.00 14.77
N THR A 93 0.01 5.90 14.13
CA THR A 93 -0.85 5.93 12.95
C THR A 93 -2.32 6.19 13.32
N ALA A 94 -3.14 6.55 12.34
CA ALA A 94 -4.56 6.80 12.55
C ALA A 94 -5.31 5.61 13.17
N ASP A 95 -4.90 4.38 12.84
CA ASP A 95 -5.50 3.14 13.39
C ASP A 95 -5.12 2.89 14.86
N GLU A 96 -4.01 3.46 15.33
CA GLU A 96 -3.49 3.30 16.70
C GLU A 96 -4.04 4.35 17.66
N LEU A 97 -4.75 5.34 17.15
CA LEU A 97 -5.32 6.42 17.93
C LEU A 97 -6.79 6.16 18.30
N ASP A 98 -7.17 6.59 19.50
CA ASP A 98 -8.60 6.64 19.86
C ASP A 98 -9.31 7.68 18.99
N GLN A 99 -10.26 7.22 18.19
CA GLN A 99 -11.02 8.05 17.24
C GLN A 99 -11.88 9.12 17.94
N ASN A 100 -12.10 9.01 19.23
CA ASN A 100 -12.73 10.06 20.03
C ASN A 100 -11.92 11.36 20.00
N TRP A 101 -10.59 11.30 19.93
CA TRP A 101 -9.76 12.49 19.79
C TRP A 101 -9.88 13.15 18.42
N VAL A 102 -9.96 12.35 17.36
CA VAL A 102 -10.19 12.87 15.98
C VAL A 102 -11.50 13.65 15.93
N VAL A 103 -12.56 13.10 16.52
CA VAL A 103 -13.88 13.73 16.61
C VAL A 103 -13.85 14.98 17.49
N GLN A 104 -13.15 14.93 18.62
CA GLN A 104 -13.01 16.08 19.53
C GLN A 104 -12.39 17.28 18.81
N HIS A 105 -11.23 17.07 18.19
CA HIS A 105 -10.55 18.12 17.44
C HIS A 105 -11.37 18.65 16.25
N ALA A 106 -12.11 17.76 15.58
CA ALA A 106 -13.02 18.17 14.50
C ALA A 106 -14.17 19.04 15.04
N GLY A 107 -14.74 18.68 16.19
CA GLY A 107 -15.78 19.48 16.86
C GLY A 107 -15.27 20.85 17.28
N ASP A 108 -14.07 20.92 17.87
CA ASP A 108 -13.45 22.19 18.28
C ASP A 108 -13.24 23.15 17.10
N ARG A 109 -12.93 22.61 15.91
CA ARG A 109 -12.78 23.38 14.66
C ARG A 109 -14.11 23.76 14.03
N GLN A 110 -15.18 22.96 14.18
CA GLN A 110 -16.41 23.09 13.41
C GLN A 110 -17.06 24.47 13.57
N LYS A 111 -16.96 25.10 14.73
CA LYS A 111 -17.49 26.44 14.98
C LYS A 111 -16.86 27.55 14.11
N TYR A 112 -15.68 27.31 13.56
CA TYR A 112 -14.96 28.25 12.69
C TYR A 112 -15.08 27.88 11.20
N ILE A 113 -15.79 26.82 10.87
CA ILE A 113 -15.91 26.28 9.51
C ILE A 113 -17.37 26.38 9.06
N CYS A 114 -17.62 27.13 7.97
CA CYS A 114 -18.97 27.33 7.44
C CYS A 114 -19.59 26.04 6.89
N GLN A 115 -18.80 25.23 6.22
CA GLN A 115 -19.19 23.95 5.62
C GLN A 115 -18.89 22.77 6.56
N GLY A 116 -19.09 21.57 6.07
CA GLY A 116 -18.64 20.36 6.73
C GLY A 116 -17.13 20.17 6.66
N GLN A 117 -16.64 19.17 7.36
CA GLN A 117 -15.26 18.72 7.33
C GLN A 117 -15.23 17.28 6.80
N SER A 118 -14.34 17.01 5.84
CA SER A 118 -14.11 15.64 5.34
C SER A 118 -13.23 14.88 6.34
N VAL A 119 -13.84 14.45 7.44
CA VAL A 119 -13.17 13.71 8.52
C VAL A 119 -13.35 12.21 8.31
N ASN A 120 -12.25 11.50 8.08
CA ASN A 120 -12.24 10.05 8.06
C ASN A 120 -12.08 9.50 9.47
N LEU A 121 -12.75 8.39 9.75
CA LEU A 121 -12.57 7.62 10.98
C LEU A 121 -11.94 6.28 10.65
N PHE A 122 -11.00 5.84 11.48
CA PHE A 122 -10.21 4.63 11.27
C PHE A 122 -10.48 3.64 12.39
N PHE A 123 -10.92 2.45 12.03
CA PHE A 123 -11.21 1.39 13.01
C PHE A 123 -10.47 0.12 12.61
N PRO A 124 -9.84 -0.57 13.57
CA PRO A 124 -9.21 -1.84 13.29
C PRO A 124 -10.24 -2.89 12.84
N ALA A 125 -9.77 -3.92 12.13
CA ALA A 125 -10.61 -5.04 11.74
C ALA A 125 -11.28 -5.67 12.96
N GLY A 126 -12.61 -5.82 12.92
CA GLY A 126 -13.38 -6.36 14.04
C GLY A 126 -13.59 -5.40 15.20
N ALA A 127 -13.42 -4.09 15.03
CA ALA A 127 -13.72 -3.11 16.05
C ALA A 127 -15.12 -3.30 16.66
N ASN A 128 -15.23 -3.07 17.96
CA ASN A 128 -16.51 -3.23 18.67
C ASN A 128 -17.56 -2.25 18.12
N LYS A 129 -18.69 -2.76 17.68
CA LYS A 129 -19.80 -1.96 17.14
C LYS A 129 -20.27 -0.85 18.11
N SER A 130 -20.27 -1.14 19.41
CA SER A 130 -20.62 -0.16 20.45
C SER A 130 -19.62 1.02 20.47
N TYR A 131 -18.31 0.76 20.32
CA TYR A 131 -17.31 1.80 20.22
C TYR A 131 -17.51 2.65 18.95
N VAL A 132 -17.71 2.01 17.80
CA VAL A 132 -17.98 2.72 16.53
C VAL A 132 -19.20 3.63 16.68
N ASN A 133 -20.31 3.11 17.22
CA ASN A 133 -21.51 3.90 17.47
C ASN A 133 -21.28 5.07 18.43
N LYS A 134 -20.53 4.83 19.52
CA LYS A 134 -20.18 5.85 20.52
C LYS A 134 -19.39 7.01 19.89
N VAL A 135 -18.43 6.72 19.02
CA VAL A 135 -17.65 7.73 18.29
C VAL A 135 -18.57 8.58 17.38
N HIS A 136 -19.50 7.95 16.67
CA HIS A 136 -20.45 8.67 15.81
C HIS A 136 -21.41 9.56 16.61
N LEU A 137 -21.95 9.06 17.73
CA LEU A 137 -22.79 9.85 18.63
C LEU A 137 -22.02 11.03 19.22
N ARG A 138 -20.73 10.82 19.53
CA ARG A 138 -19.87 11.90 19.99
C ARG A 138 -19.62 12.94 18.90
N ALA A 139 -19.42 12.53 17.65
CA ALA A 139 -19.32 13.45 16.51
C ALA A 139 -20.55 14.36 16.41
N TRP A 140 -21.74 13.77 16.51
CA TRP A 140 -22.99 14.52 16.52
C TRP A 140 -23.11 15.46 17.71
N SER A 141 -22.80 15.00 18.94
CA SER A 141 -22.87 15.83 20.15
C SER A 141 -21.88 16.97 20.15
N HIS A 142 -20.75 16.86 19.45
CA HIS A 142 -19.78 17.94 19.23
C HIS A 142 -20.15 18.89 18.08
N GLY A 143 -21.33 18.73 17.48
CA GLY A 143 -21.87 19.62 16.48
C GLY A 143 -21.20 19.50 15.08
N LEU A 144 -20.58 18.35 14.80
CA LEU A 144 -20.07 18.10 13.46
C LEU A 144 -21.25 18.03 12.46
N LYS A 145 -21.11 18.71 11.33
CA LYS A 145 -22.11 18.73 10.26
C LYS A 145 -22.15 17.45 9.44
N GLY A 146 -21.08 16.65 9.50
CA GLY A 146 -20.95 15.35 8.84
C GLY A 146 -19.57 14.75 9.08
N LEU A 147 -19.46 13.46 8.74
CA LEU A 147 -18.23 12.70 8.65
C LEU A 147 -18.02 12.29 7.19
N TYR A 148 -16.85 11.77 6.85
CA TYR A 148 -16.54 11.34 5.48
C TYR A 148 -16.55 9.82 5.38
N TYR A 149 -15.39 9.16 5.36
CA TYR A 149 -15.34 7.71 5.28
C TYR A 149 -15.14 7.08 6.66
N LEU A 150 -15.84 5.97 6.89
CA LEU A 150 -15.46 4.99 7.90
C LEU A 150 -14.51 3.99 7.22
N ARG A 151 -13.25 4.01 7.63
CA ARG A 151 -12.20 3.15 7.07
C ARG A 151 -11.93 1.99 8.03
N THR A 152 -12.11 0.78 7.53
CA THR A 152 -11.79 -0.46 8.25
C THR A 152 -11.32 -1.51 7.26
N GLU A 153 -10.57 -2.48 7.74
CA GLU A 153 -10.15 -3.64 6.95
C GLU A 153 -11.08 -4.83 7.23
N ALA A 154 -11.35 -5.66 6.23
CA ALA A 154 -12.03 -6.92 6.47
C ALA A 154 -11.14 -7.83 7.33
N LYS A 155 -11.74 -8.53 8.30
CA LYS A 155 -11.01 -9.40 9.24
C LYS A 155 -10.16 -10.45 8.52
N SER A 156 -10.72 -11.08 7.49
CA SER A 156 -10.01 -12.04 6.63
C SER A 156 -8.81 -11.45 5.88
N ARG A 157 -8.84 -10.14 5.56
CA ARG A 157 -7.74 -9.46 4.89
C ARG A 157 -6.63 -9.05 5.86
N ALA A 158 -6.97 -8.74 7.11
CA ALA A 158 -6.02 -8.44 8.17
C ALA A 158 -5.20 -9.69 8.55
N GLU A 159 -5.82 -10.86 8.61
CA GLU A 159 -5.16 -12.14 8.89
C GLU A 159 -4.23 -12.57 7.72
N ASN A 160 -4.68 -12.40 6.47
CA ASN A 160 -3.88 -12.73 5.28
C ASN A 160 -2.67 -11.81 5.05
N VAL A 161 -2.70 -10.57 5.53
CA VAL A 161 -1.57 -9.63 5.40
C VAL A 161 -0.41 -10.08 6.28
N SER A 162 -0.65 -10.63 7.46
CA SER A 162 0.41 -11.14 8.35
C SER A 162 1.17 -12.31 7.71
N GLU A 163 0.49 -13.23 7.03
CA GLU A 163 1.13 -14.35 6.31
C GLU A 163 1.77 -13.93 4.97
N LYS A 164 1.19 -12.96 4.25
CA LYS A 164 1.76 -12.43 3.00
C LYS A 164 3.01 -11.57 3.23
N VAL A 165 3.10 -10.91 4.36
CA VAL A 165 4.18 -9.97 4.66
C VAL A 165 5.50 -10.68 4.96
N GLU A 166 5.49 -11.87 5.56
CA GLU A 166 6.71 -12.69 5.63
C GLU A 166 7.24 -13.12 4.25
N ARG A 167 6.35 -13.24 3.25
CA ARG A 167 6.74 -13.55 1.86
C ARG A 167 7.08 -12.32 1.03
N VAL A 168 6.50 -11.16 1.31
CA VAL A 168 6.70 -9.90 0.56
C VAL A 168 7.89 -9.08 1.09
N ALA A 169 8.32 -9.26 2.34
CA ALA A 169 9.57 -8.68 2.84
C ALA A 169 10.82 -9.22 2.10
N LEU A 170 10.67 -10.31 1.33
CA LEU A 170 11.69 -10.83 0.42
C LEU A 170 11.41 -10.52 -1.07
N GLN A 171 10.26 -9.90 -1.40
CA GLN A 171 9.85 -9.62 -2.78
C GLN A 171 9.04 -8.32 -2.84
N SER A 172 9.69 -7.19 -2.58
CA SER A 172 9.13 -5.88 -2.91
C SER A 172 9.42 -5.56 -4.37
N ASP A 173 8.80 -6.32 -5.27
CA ASP A 173 8.66 -5.85 -6.65
C ASP A 173 7.53 -6.61 -7.32
N THR A 174 6.57 -5.87 -7.86
CA THR A 174 5.67 -6.32 -8.92
C THR A 174 6.43 -6.41 -10.24
N SER A 175 7.73 -6.66 -10.21
CA SER A 175 8.55 -6.92 -11.38
C SER A 175 8.30 -8.36 -11.81
N THR A 176 8.22 -8.54 -13.11
CA THR A 176 8.33 -9.86 -13.70
C THR A 176 9.76 -10.32 -13.54
N ILE A 177 9.98 -11.46 -12.91
CA ILE A 177 11.31 -12.02 -12.68
C ILE A 177 11.46 -13.30 -13.51
N VAL A 178 12.54 -13.38 -14.25
CA VAL A 178 12.89 -14.57 -15.03
C VAL A 178 14.19 -15.15 -14.49
N TYR A 179 14.12 -16.29 -13.82
CA TYR A 179 15.29 -17.03 -13.38
C TYR A 179 15.83 -17.86 -14.54
N THR A 180 17.09 -17.64 -14.88
CA THR A 180 17.75 -18.21 -16.05
C THR A 180 19.02 -18.99 -15.72
N LYS A 181 19.58 -19.66 -16.71
CA LYS A 181 20.95 -20.19 -16.73
C LYS A 181 21.64 -19.85 -18.04
N PRO A 182 22.98 -19.84 -18.08
CA PRO A 182 23.69 -19.66 -19.34
C PRO A 182 23.31 -20.73 -20.37
N ASN A 183 23.27 -20.34 -21.64
CA ASN A 183 22.96 -21.22 -22.77
C ASN A 183 21.62 -21.97 -22.70
N CYS A 184 20.59 -21.36 -22.11
CA CYS A 184 19.24 -21.91 -22.02
C CYS A 184 18.35 -21.37 -23.16
N PRO A 185 17.99 -22.20 -24.16
CA PRO A 185 17.15 -21.74 -25.28
C PRO A 185 15.75 -21.29 -24.85
N PHE A 186 15.11 -22.03 -23.96
CA PHE A 186 13.77 -21.66 -23.43
C PHE A 186 13.78 -20.38 -22.61
N CYS A 187 14.91 -20.04 -21.96
CA CYS A 187 15.06 -18.77 -21.27
C CYS A 187 15.12 -17.60 -22.26
N GLN A 188 15.72 -17.79 -23.43
CA GLN A 188 15.75 -16.78 -24.49
C GLN A 188 14.37 -16.57 -25.08
N LEU A 189 13.65 -17.65 -25.41
CA LEU A 189 12.28 -17.59 -25.92
C LEU A 189 11.34 -16.89 -24.93
N ALA A 190 11.42 -17.20 -23.66
CA ALA A 190 10.61 -16.51 -22.63
C ALA A 190 10.90 -15.01 -22.58
N LYS A 191 12.16 -14.61 -22.68
CA LYS A 191 12.56 -13.19 -22.67
C LYS A 191 12.10 -12.46 -23.93
N GLU A 192 12.16 -13.12 -25.09
CA GLU A 192 11.67 -12.56 -26.36
C GLU A 192 10.15 -12.35 -26.31
N GLU A 193 9.40 -13.31 -25.79
CA GLU A 193 7.95 -13.23 -25.67
C GLU A 193 7.50 -12.10 -24.72
N LEU A 194 8.16 -11.96 -23.57
CA LEU A 194 7.90 -10.85 -22.64
C LEU A 194 8.20 -9.49 -23.30
N LYS A 195 9.27 -9.39 -24.10
CA LYS A 195 9.61 -8.18 -24.85
C LYS A 195 8.60 -7.84 -25.93
N LEU A 196 8.13 -8.83 -26.68
CA LEU A 196 7.12 -8.65 -27.72
C LEU A 196 5.81 -8.09 -27.17
N ARG A 197 5.45 -8.49 -25.94
CA ARG A 197 4.26 -8.03 -25.22
C ARG A 197 4.49 -6.75 -24.42
N GLY A 198 5.69 -6.17 -24.46
CA GLY A 198 6.04 -4.95 -23.73
C GLY A 198 6.05 -5.11 -22.22
N ILE A 199 6.23 -6.34 -21.72
CA ILE A 199 6.28 -6.64 -20.28
C ILE A 199 7.73 -6.50 -19.81
N PRO A 200 8.04 -5.48 -18.96
CA PRO A 200 9.37 -5.34 -18.39
C PRO A 200 9.65 -6.48 -17.41
N TYR A 201 10.87 -6.99 -17.40
CA TYR A 201 11.29 -8.07 -16.51
C TYR A 201 12.72 -7.89 -16.02
N ASP A 202 13.01 -8.47 -14.86
CA ASP A 202 14.35 -8.60 -14.31
C ASP A 202 14.86 -10.02 -14.54
N GLU A 203 16.05 -10.16 -15.13
CA GLU A 203 16.70 -11.44 -15.32
C GLU A 203 17.65 -11.75 -14.15
N ILE A 204 17.49 -12.93 -13.56
CA ILE A 204 18.35 -13.42 -12.49
C ILE A 204 19.00 -14.73 -12.92
N ASN A 205 20.31 -14.72 -13.10
CA ASN A 205 21.06 -15.93 -13.42
C ASN A 205 21.30 -16.75 -12.15
N LEU A 206 20.78 -17.97 -12.12
CA LEU A 206 20.86 -18.88 -10.98
C LEU A 206 22.31 -19.28 -10.63
N GLU A 207 23.20 -19.36 -11.63
CA GLU A 207 24.62 -19.70 -11.39
C GLU A 207 25.34 -18.55 -10.70
N GLU A 208 25.03 -17.31 -11.01
CA GLU A 208 25.63 -16.12 -10.39
C GLU A 208 25.26 -16.00 -8.91
N ILE A 209 24.01 -16.36 -8.56
CA ILE A 209 23.55 -16.31 -7.16
C ILE A 209 23.78 -17.63 -6.39
N GLY A 210 24.36 -18.65 -7.04
CA GLY A 210 24.67 -19.94 -6.43
C GLY A 210 23.45 -20.72 -5.94
N LYS A 211 22.28 -20.54 -6.55
CA LYS A 211 21.03 -21.18 -6.16
C LYS A 211 20.47 -22.07 -7.27
N THR A 212 19.66 -23.04 -6.87
CA THR A 212 18.92 -23.93 -7.78
C THR A 212 17.51 -23.41 -8.02
N ALA A 213 16.87 -23.84 -9.13
CA ALA A 213 15.49 -23.51 -9.45
C ALA A 213 14.51 -23.90 -8.30
N ARG A 214 14.80 -25.00 -7.61
CA ARG A 214 14.03 -25.45 -6.44
C ARG A 214 14.12 -24.49 -5.26
N GLU A 215 15.30 -23.93 -5.00
CA GLU A 215 15.52 -23.01 -3.87
C GLU A 215 14.86 -21.65 -4.09
N VAL A 216 14.87 -21.14 -5.31
CA VAL A 216 14.24 -19.85 -5.63
C VAL A 216 12.72 -19.94 -5.72
N THR A 217 12.17 -21.09 -6.14
CA THR A 217 10.72 -21.29 -6.22
C THR A 217 10.10 -21.85 -4.94
N GLY A 218 10.90 -22.45 -4.05
CA GLY A 218 10.41 -23.16 -2.87
C GLY A 218 9.58 -24.42 -3.18
N ARG A 219 9.50 -24.85 -4.44
CA ARG A 219 8.61 -25.94 -4.92
C ARG A 219 9.37 -27.25 -5.10
N LYS A 220 8.85 -28.32 -4.51
CA LYS A 220 9.40 -29.67 -4.71
C LYS A 220 9.14 -30.13 -6.15
N GLY A 221 10.17 -30.59 -6.84
CA GLY A 221 10.06 -31.11 -8.21
C GLY A 221 10.53 -30.17 -9.31
N VAL A 222 10.66 -28.87 -9.06
CA VAL A 222 11.20 -27.92 -10.04
C VAL A 222 12.72 -28.08 -10.18
N LYS A 223 13.18 -28.42 -11.39
CA LYS A 223 14.60 -28.67 -11.69
C LYS A 223 15.10 -27.89 -12.90
N THR A 224 14.19 -27.33 -13.71
CA THR A 224 14.47 -26.69 -14.99
C THR A 224 14.41 -25.17 -14.91
N VAL A 225 14.94 -24.49 -15.92
CA VAL A 225 14.80 -23.05 -16.20
C VAL A 225 14.24 -22.88 -17.60
N PRO A 226 13.54 -21.76 -17.91
CA PRO A 226 13.30 -20.62 -17.03
C PRO A 226 12.34 -20.93 -15.89
N GLN A 227 12.39 -20.11 -14.83
CA GLN A 227 11.32 -20.05 -13.85
C GLN A 227 10.84 -18.60 -13.77
N ILE A 228 9.55 -18.38 -13.97
CA ILE A 228 9.00 -17.08 -14.25
C ILE A 228 7.99 -16.70 -13.17
N TYR A 229 8.15 -15.49 -12.67
CA TYR A 229 7.17 -14.79 -11.84
C TYR A 229 6.64 -13.61 -12.64
N LEU A 230 5.35 -13.57 -12.90
CA LEU A 230 4.68 -12.48 -13.59
C LEU A 230 3.94 -11.63 -12.53
N GLN A 231 4.34 -10.37 -12.39
CA GLN A 231 3.77 -9.46 -11.39
C GLN A 231 3.76 -10.02 -9.96
N GLY A 232 4.78 -10.81 -9.63
CA GLY A 232 4.92 -11.45 -8.33
C GLY A 232 4.21 -12.80 -8.16
N GLU A 233 3.43 -13.24 -9.14
CA GLU A 233 2.82 -14.58 -9.15
C GLU A 233 3.67 -15.58 -9.92
N TYR A 234 3.84 -16.77 -9.33
CA TYR A 234 4.61 -17.82 -9.97
C TYR A 234 3.82 -18.45 -11.12
N VAL A 235 4.34 -18.32 -12.34
CA VAL A 235 3.75 -18.88 -13.55
C VAL A 235 4.28 -20.30 -13.81
N GLY A 236 5.59 -20.49 -13.78
CA GLY A 236 6.21 -21.77 -14.13
C GLY A 236 7.39 -21.59 -15.09
N GLY A 237 7.51 -22.48 -16.05
CA GLY A 237 8.48 -22.42 -17.15
C GLY A 237 7.95 -21.64 -18.35
N TYR A 238 8.57 -21.91 -19.51
CA TYR A 238 8.19 -21.28 -20.77
C TYR A 238 6.81 -21.75 -21.28
N GLU A 239 6.51 -23.04 -21.15
CA GLU A 239 5.25 -23.62 -21.61
C GLU A 239 4.06 -23.05 -20.85
N GLU A 240 4.16 -22.96 -19.52
CA GLU A 240 3.12 -22.41 -18.66
C GLU A 240 2.94 -20.91 -18.90
N LEU A 241 4.01 -20.18 -19.25
CA LEU A 241 3.92 -18.77 -19.67
C LEU A 241 3.09 -18.62 -20.95
N MET A 242 3.32 -19.46 -21.95
CA MET A 242 2.58 -19.44 -23.21
C MET A 242 1.10 -19.79 -23.00
N GLU A 243 0.81 -20.84 -22.23
CA GLU A 243 -0.58 -21.20 -21.88
C GLU A 243 -1.32 -20.07 -21.18
N LEU A 244 -0.64 -19.30 -20.33
CA LEU A 244 -1.23 -18.15 -19.65
C LEU A 244 -1.58 -17.05 -20.66
N PHE A 245 -0.69 -16.75 -21.59
CA PHE A 245 -0.91 -15.74 -22.61
C PHE A 245 -2.02 -16.11 -23.59
N ASP A 246 -2.05 -17.37 -24.04
CA ASP A 246 -3.10 -17.88 -24.93
C ASP A 246 -4.50 -17.78 -24.28
N LYS A 247 -4.62 -18.07 -22.99
CA LYS A 247 -5.88 -17.93 -22.25
C LYS A 247 -6.34 -16.47 -22.17
N THR A 248 -5.42 -15.55 -21.93
CA THR A 248 -5.75 -14.11 -21.82
C THR A 248 -6.23 -13.54 -23.16
N GLU A 249 -5.65 -13.98 -24.29
CA GLU A 249 -6.07 -13.55 -25.63
C GLU A 249 -7.46 -14.09 -26.01
N ILE A 250 -7.84 -15.26 -25.51
CA ILE A 250 -9.17 -15.84 -25.77
C ILE A 250 -10.23 -15.06 -24.97
N GLU A 251 -9.99 -14.72 -23.70
CA GLU A 251 -10.90 -13.95 -22.87
C GLU A 251 -11.12 -12.54 -23.43
N GLU A 252 -10.08 -11.84 -23.87
CA GLU A 252 -10.20 -10.52 -24.51
C GLU A 252 -10.97 -10.57 -25.86
N SER A 253 -10.91 -11.68 -26.58
CA SER A 253 -11.62 -11.86 -27.84
C SER A 253 -13.11 -12.18 -27.66
N GLU A 254 -13.51 -12.77 -26.53
CA GLU A 254 -14.90 -13.05 -26.20
C GLU A 254 -15.63 -11.82 -25.65
N ASP A 255 -14.96 -10.99 -24.84
CA ASP A 255 -15.51 -9.73 -24.34
C ASP A 255 -15.76 -8.70 -25.44
N CYS A 256 -14.96 -8.72 -26.52
CA CYS A 256 -15.15 -7.84 -27.67
C CYS A 256 -16.39 -8.22 -28.52
N LYS A 257 -16.79 -9.49 -28.54
CA LYS A 257 -17.99 -9.96 -29.26
C LYS A 257 -19.28 -9.70 -28.48
N ALA A 258 -19.22 -9.51 -27.20
CA ALA A 258 -20.40 -9.20 -26.36
C ALA A 258 -20.84 -7.72 -26.45
N CYS A 259 -20.03 -6.84 -27.04
CA CYS A 259 -20.35 -5.42 -27.23
C CYS A 259 -20.96 -5.06 -28.59
N GLU A 260 -21.10 -6.01 -29.50
CA GLU A 260 -21.68 -5.81 -30.84
C GLU A 260 -23.08 -6.47 -31.04
N GLY A 261 -23.76 -6.83 -29.92
CA GLY A 261 -25.08 -7.44 -29.94
C GLY A 261 -26.19 -6.52 -29.37
#